data_8c7f08f83646b428c39d51e92257953d
#
_entry.id   8c7f08f83646b428c39d51e92257953d
#
_cell.length_a   1.000
_cell.length_b   1.000
_cell.length_c   1.000
_cell.angle_alpha   90.00
_cell.angle_beta   90.00
_cell.angle_gamma   90.00
#
_symmetry.space_group_name_H-M   'P 1'
#
loop_
_entity.id
_entity.type
_entity.pdbx_description
1 polymer ?
#
loop_
_entity_poly.entity_id
_entity_poly.type
_entity_poly.pdbx_seq_one_letter_code
_entity_poly.pdbx_strand_id
1 'polypeptide(L)'
;MRRISTTAIAFALLSYAVAAGATESTSELIRGDAPKGITKTFYECIDKADSNDIEEAACLSAEQNIQDARLNRAYRALLGKLDTKEKEKLVNSERAWLASRGKSYRLESALYGNDLIGNLQVSQNDIFRLCERANALEEYLSLVNDQ
;
A
#
# COMPACT_ATOMS: atom_id res chain seq x y z
N MET A 1 72.54 28.36 -31.19
CA MET A 1 71.31 27.66 -31.68
C MET A 1 70.64 26.97 -30.50
N ARG A 2 69.60 27.62 -29.95
CA ARG A 2 68.78 27.03 -28.82
C ARG A 2 67.53 26.45 -29.43
N ARG A 3 67.29 25.11 -29.23
CA ARG A 3 66.07 24.46 -29.62
C ARG A 3 65.04 24.63 -28.49
N ILE A 4 63.92 25.23 -28.83
CA ILE A 4 62.76 25.37 -27.93
C ILE A 4 61.88 24.15 -28.14
N SER A 5 61.80 23.31 -27.10
CA SER A 5 60.83 22.16 -27.06
C SER A 5 59.45 22.67 -26.60
N THR A 6 58.49 22.58 -27.47
CA THR A 6 57.09 22.86 -27.19
C THR A 6 56.43 21.60 -26.59
N THR A 7 56.14 21.64 -25.29
CA THR A 7 55.38 20.57 -24.61
C THR A 7 53.89 20.85 -24.80
N ALA A 8 53.22 19.98 -25.55
CA ALA A 8 51.76 20.02 -25.71
C ALA A 8 51.10 19.43 -24.45
N ILE A 9 50.34 20.25 -23.74
CA ILE A 9 49.52 19.82 -22.60
C ILE A 9 48.16 19.36 -23.16
N ALA A 10 47.92 18.05 -23.14
CA ALA A 10 46.60 17.48 -23.47
C ALA A 10 45.65 17.66 -22.29
N PHE A 11 44.63 18.51 -22.45
CA PHE A 11 43.52 18.62 -21.52
C PHE A 11 42.56 17.43 -21.73
N ALA A 12 42.55 16.47 -20.80
CA ALA A 12 41.54 15.40 -20.73
C ALA A 12 40.27 16.01 -20.12
N LEU A 13 39.23 16.18 -20.93
CA LEU A 13 37.91 16.54 -20.47
C LEU A 13 37.27 15.28 -19.85
N LEU A 14 37.25 15.21 -18.51
CA LEU A 14 36.41 14.23 -17.79
C LEU A 14 34.95 14.65 -17.95
N SER A 15 34.24 13.94 -18.80
CA SER A 15 32.75 14.00 -18.86
C SER A 15 32.17 13.32 -17.64
N TYR A 16 31.74 14.08 -16.65
CA TYR A 16 30.92 13.57 -15.57
C TYR A 16 29.51 13.25 -16.13
N ALA A 17 29.21 11.98 -16.33
CA ALA A 17 27.86 11.52 -16.56
C ALA A 17 27.10 11.69 -15.23
N VAL A 18 26.28 12.72 -15.13
CA VAL A 18 25.28 12.84 -14.07
C VAL A 18 24.27 11.74 -14.34
N ALA A 19 24.32 10.66 -13.58
CA ALA A 19 23.25 9.69 -13.54
C ALA A 19 22.01 10.44 -13.02
N ALA A 20 21.05 10.72 -13.90
CA ALA A 20 19.72 11.16 -13.49
C ALA A 20 19.12 10.00 -12.69
N GLY A 21 19.16 10.09 -11.36
CA GLY A 21 18.42 9.19 -10.50
C GLY A 21 16.94 9.30 -10.89
N ALA A 22 16.36 8.23 -11.36
CA ALA A 22 14.92 8.16 -11.56
C ALA A 22 14.29 8.45 -10.19
N THR A 23 13.51 9.52 -10.06
CA THR A 23 12.70 9.77 -8.88
C THR A 23 11.66 8.66 -8.83
N GLU A 24 11.67 7.89 -7.73
CA GLU A 24 10.70 6.84 -7.47
C GLU A 24 9.29 7.44 -7.49
N SER A 25 8.34 6.80 -8.18
CA SER A 25 6.98 7.31 -8.25
C SER A 25 6.27 7.14 -6.89
N THR A 26 5.23 7.95 -6.65
CA THR A 26 4.42 7.84 -5.42
C THR A 26 3.85 6.43 -5.27
N SER A 27 3.40 5.81 -6.35
CA SER A 27 2.87 4.45 -6.33
C SER A 27 3.93 3.40 -5.98
N GLU A 28 5.20 3.59 -6.38
CA GLU A 28 6.31 2.71 -6.01
C GLU A 28 6.63 2.81 -4.52
N LEU A 29 6.66 4.02 -3.95
CA LEU A 29 6.84 4.23 -2.52
C LEU A 29 5.72 3.55 -1.72
N ILE A 30 4.47 3.74 -2.12
CA ILE A 30 3.31 3.09 -1.49
C ILE A 30 3.41 1.56 -1.62
N ARG A 31 3.86 1.05 -2.76
CA ARG A 31 4.01 -0.39 -3.01
C ARG A 31 5.05 -1.05 -2.10
N GLY A 32 6.08 -0.32 -1.69
CA GLY A 32 7.10 -0.82 -0.77
C GLY A 32 6.54 -1.24 0.58
N ASP A 33 5.51 -0.54 1.07
CA ASP A 33 4.88 -0.79 2.38
C ASP A 33 3.55 -1.54 2.27
N ALA A 34 3.00 -1.69 1.06
CA ALA A 34 1.68 -2.25 0.84
C ALA A 34 1.64 -3.77 1.03
N PRO A 35 0.59 -4.30 1.68
CA PRO A 35 0.38 -5.73 1.75
C PRO A 35 0.08 -6.30 0.35
N LYS A 36 0.42 -7.57 0.17
CA LYS A 36 0.07 -8.31 -1.05
C LYS A 36 -1.45 -8.31 -1.22
N GLY A 37 -1.93 -7.96 -2.41
CA GLY A 37 -3.36 -7.96 -2.73
C GLY A 37 -3.95 -6.56 -2.95
N ILE A 38 -3.20 -5.48 -2.70
CA ILE A 38 -3.54 -4.16 -3.21
C ILE A 38 -3.52 -4.20 -4.74
N THR A 39 -4.54 -3.62 -5.37
CA THR A 39 -4.77 -3.80 -6.80
C THR A 39 -3.80 -3.01 -7.68
N LYS A 40 -3.51 -3.55 -8.87
CA LYS A 40 -2.74 -2.82 -9.88
C LYS A 40 -3.44 -1.52 -10.28
N THR A 41 -4.77 -1.55 -10.36
CA THR A 41 -5.61 -0.38 -10.70
C THR A 41 -5.43 0.76 -9.69
N PHE A 42 -5.25 0.44 -8.41
CA PHE A 42 -4.95 1.44 -7.37
C PHE A 42 -3.65 2.18 -7.67
N TYR A 43 -2.56 1.47 -7.93
CA TYR A 43 -1.26 2.08 -8.24
C TYR A 43 -1.31 2.92 -9.52
N GLU A 44 -1.98 2.45 -10.56
CA GLU A 44 -2.18 3.19 -11.80
C GLU A 44 -3.04 4.47 -11.58
N CYS A 45 -4.00 4.40 -10.64
CA CYS A 45 -4.80 5.55 -10.25
C CYS A 45 -3.94 6.60 -9.53
N ILE A 46 -3.12 6.18 -8.55
CA ILE A 46 -2.21 7.06 -7.81
C ILE A 46 -1.23 7.76 -8.77
N ASP A 47 -0.63 7.03 -9.71
CA ASP A 47 0.29 7.63 -10.68
C ASP A 47 -0.41 8.67 -11.58
N LYS A 48 -1.69 8.46 -11.92
CA LYS A 48 -2.48 9.42 -12.69
C LYS A 48 -2.94 10.64 -11.89
N ALA A 49 -3.10 10.47 -10.58
CA ALA A 49 -3.47 11.58 -9.69
C ALA A 49 -2.40 12.66 -9.62
N ASP A 50 -1.12 12.31 -9.89
CA ASP A 50 0.01 13.24 -10.03
C ASP A 50 0.07 14.26 -8.87
N SER A 51 -0.02 13.75 -7.62
CA SER A 51 -0.04 14.55 -6.39
C SER A 51 -1.28 15.47 -6.23
N ASN A 52 -2.38 15.16 -6.93
CA ASN A 52 -3.66 15.80 -6.67
C ASN A 52 -4.39 15.07 -5.54
N ASP A 53 -4.42 15.66 -4.36
CA ASP A 53 -4.97 15.06 -3.13
C ASP A 53 -6.43 14.60 -3.27
N ILE A 54 -7.25 15.31 -4.07
CA ILE A 54 -8.66 14.95 -4.29
C ILE A 54 -8.75 13.69 -5.16
N GLU A 55 -7.92 13.58 -6.18
CA GLU A 55 -7.85 12.40 -7.03
C GLU A 55 -7.25 11.20 -6.28
N GLU A 56 -6.24 11.43 -5.44
CA GLU A 56 -5.69 10.40 -4.54
C GLU A 56 -6.76 9.88 -3.57
N ALA A 57 -7.56 10.77 -2.96
CA ALA A 57 -8.68 10.37 -2.11
C ALA A 57 -9.71 9.50 -2.84
N ALA A 58 -9.97 9.79 -4.13
CA ALA A 58 -10.86 8.98 -4.96
C ALA A 58 -10.25 7.59 -5.24
N CYS A 59 -8.93 7.51 -5.51
CA CYS A 59 -8.21 6.25 -5.69
C CYS A 59 -8.26 5.38 -4.42
N LEU A 60 -8.01 5.98 -3.26
CA LEU A 60 -8.10 5.31 -1.96
C LEU A 60 -9.52 4.79 -1.70
N SER A 61 -10.55 5.60 -1.94
CA SER A 61 -11.94 5.20 -1.78
C SER A 61 -12.33 4.03 -2.69
N ALA A 62 -11.87 4.02 -3.93
CA ALA A 62 -12.10 2.93 -4.86
C ALA A 62 -11.44 1.62 -4.38
N GLU A 63 -10.18 1.69 -3.94
CA GLU A 63 -9.45 0.54 -3.41
C GLU A 63 -10.08 0.01 -2.12
N GLN A 64 -10.51 0.90 -1.22
CA GLN A 64 -11.23 0.52 0.00
C GLN A 64 -12.46 -0.33 -0.31
N ASN A 65 -13.28 0.08 -1.28
CA ASN A 65 -14.46 -0.68 -1.70
C ASN A 65 -14.10 -2.07 -2.22
N ILE A 66 -12.99 -2.20 -2.95
CA ILE A 66 -12.51 -3.48 -3.47
C ILE A 66 -12.09 -4.39 -2.32
N GLN A 67 -11.31 -3.89 -1.37
CA GLN A 67 -10.82 -4.67 -0.25
C GLN A 67 -11.94 -5.04 0.74
N ASP A 68 -12.89 -4.16 0.99
CA ASP A 68 -14.10 -4.46 1.77
C ASP A 68 -14.94 -5.57 1.11
N ALA A 69 -15.16 -5.49 -0.19
CA ALA A 69 -15.89 -6.53 -0.91
C ALA A 69 -15.15 -7.88 -0.87
N ARG A 70 -13.82 -7.87 -0.96
CA ARG A 70 -12.96 -9.04 -0.88
C ARG A 70 -13.03 -9.68 0.50
N LEU A 71 -12.85 -8.89 1.57
CA LEU A 71 -12.96 -9.32 2.98
C LEU A 71 -14.33 -9.95 3.26
N ASN A 72 -15.41 -9.26 2.91
CA ASN A 72 -16.76 -9.72 3.15
C ASN A 72 -17.09 -11.00 2.39
N ARG A 73 -16.55 -11.19 1.20
CA ARG A 73 -16.70 -12.41 0.41
C ARG A 73 -15.99 -13.59 1.09
N ALA A 74 -14.73 -13.41 1.50
CA ALA A 74 -13.96 -14.44 2.19
C ALA A 74 -14.60 -14.82 3.54
N TYR A 75 -15.05 -13.84 4.33
CA TYR A 75 -15.75 -14.06 5.60
C TYR A 75 -17.00 -14.90 5.42
N ARG A 76 -17.89 -14.56 4.48
CA ARG A 76 -19.12 -15.32 4.23
C ARG A 76 -18.84 -16.73 3.73
N ALA A 77 -17.84 -16.89 2.85
CA ALA A 77 -17.46 -18.22 2.37
C ALA A 77 -16.93 -19.10 3.50
N LEU A 78 -16.08 -18.54 4.37
CA LEU A 78 -15.54 -19.23 5.53
C LEU A 78 -16.67 -19.61 6.52
N LEU A 79 -17.59 -18.69 6.84
CA LEU A 79 -18.77 -18.99 7.67
C LEU A 79 -19.58 -20.16 7.14
N GLY A 80 -19.69 -20.30 5.81
CA GLY A 80 -20.44 -21.40 5.19
C GLY A 80 -19.80 -22.78 5.37
N LYS A 81 -18.48 -22.82 5.66
CA LYS A 81 -17.69 -24.05 5.77
C LYS A 81 -17.51 -24.55 7.21
N LEU A 82 -17.56 -23.68 8.19
CA LEU A 82 -17.25 -23.97 9.59
C LEU A 82 -18.42 -24.62 10.34
N ASP A 83 -18.11 -25.40 11.36
CA ASP A 83 -19.10 -25.89 12.33
C ASP A 83 -19.60 -24.78 13.28
N THR A 84 -20.54 -25.10 14.18
CA THR A 84 -21.15 -24.11 15.08
C THR A 84 -20.13 -23.47 16.03
N LYS A 85 -19.19 -24.24 16.57
CA LYS A 85 -18.19 -23.76 17.53
C LYS A 85 -17.12 -22.90 16.82
N GLU A 86 -16.74 -23.32 15.63
CA GLU A 86 -15.78 -22.60 14.80
C GLU A 86 -16.37 -21.28 14.29
N LYS A 87 -17.64 -21.26 13.88
CA LYS A 87 -18.37 -20.03 13.55
C LYS A 87 -18.37 -19.02 14.68
N GLU A 88 -18.62 -19.46 15.91
CA GLU A 88 -18.58 -18.58 17.09
C GLU A 88 -17.18 -17.95 17.25
N LYS A 89 -16.12 -18.75 17.11
CA LYS A 89 -14.74 -18.24 17.17
C LYS A 89 -14.44 -17.25 16.06
N LEU A 90 -14.86 -17.51 14.83
CA LEU A 90 -14.68 -16.59 13.69
C LEU A 90 -15.41 -15.27 13.94
N VAL A 91 -16.68 -15.32 14.36
CA VAL A 91 -17.48 -14.11 14.68
C VAL A 91 -16.80 -13.27 15.78
N ASN A 92 -16.32 -13.92 16.84
CA ASN A 92 -15.64 -13.24 17.94
C ASN A 92 -14.31 -12.64 17.50
N SER A 93 -13.54 -13.35 16.66
CA SER A 93 -12.30 -12.83 16.06
C SER A 93 -12.58 -11.60 15.19
N GLU A 94 -13.62 -11.63 14.36
CA GLU A 94 -13.96 -10.51 13.49
C GLU A 94 -14.41 -9.28 14.27
N ARG A 95 -15.23 -9.47 15.32
CA ARG A 95 -15.63 -8.38 16.23
C ARG A 95 -14.43 -7.73 16.92
N ALA A 96 -13.49 -8.55 17.40
CA ALA A 96 -12.25 -8.04 18.02
C ALA A 96 -11.40 -7.25 17.03
N TRP A 97 -11.25 -7.75 15.79
CA TRP A 97 -10.54 -7.08 14.74
C TRP A 97 -11.19 -5.74 14.36
N LEU A 98 -12.50 -5.69 14.16
CA LEU A 98 -13.24 -4.44 13.88
C LEU A 98 -13.06 -3.42 15.01
N ALA A 99 -13.11 -3.84 16.26
CA ALA A 99 -12.88 -2.97 17.41
C ALA A 99 -11.44 -2.42 17.43
N SER A 100 -10.45 -3.26 17.12
CA SER A 100 -9.03 -2.86 17.01
C SER A 100 -8.81 -1.88 15.86
N ARG A 101 -9.34 -2.18 14.67
CA ARG A 101 -9.29 -1.30 13.48
C ARG A 101 -9.82 0.09 13.81
N GLY A 102 -11.00 0.18 14.45
CA GLY A 102 -11.57 1.47 14.83
C GLY A 102 -10.77 2.23 15.89
N LYS A 103 -10.05 1.54 16.79
CA LYS A 103 -9.13 2.18 17.75
C LYS A 103 -7.88 2.71 17.05
N SER A 104 -7.30 1.92 16.15
CA SER A 104 -6.14 2.33 15.34
C SER A 104 -6.47 3.56 14.49
N TYR A 105 -7.60 3.56 13.79
CA TYR A 105 -8.05 4.70 13.01
C TYR A 105 -8.13 5.99 13.83
N ARG A 106 -8.76 5.93 15.05
CA ARG A 106 -8.85 7.11 15.93
C ARG A 106 -7.50 7.60 16.44
N LEU A 107 -6.60 6.68 16.79
CA LEU A 107 -5.24 7.02 17.20
C LEU A 107 -4.48 7.70 16.07
N GLU A 108 -4.49 7.11 14.89
CA GLU A 108 -3.80 7.65 13.72
C GLU A 108 -4.35 9.02 13.30
N SER A 109 -5.67 9.20 13.31
CA SER A 109 -6.29 10.51 13.07
C SER A 109 -5.81 11.58 14.06
N ALA A 110 -5.58 11.20 15.33
CA ALA A 110 -5.05 12.11 16.34
C ALA A 110 -3.54 12.41 16.14
N LEU A 111 -2.77 11.46 15.60
CA LEU A 111 -1.33 11.61 15.39
C LEU A 111 -0.98 12.32 14.08
N TYR A 112 -1.66 11.98 12.99
CA TYR A 112 -1.42 12.59 11.66
C TYR A 112 -2.09 13.95 11.49
N GLY A 113 -3.06 14.30 12.35
CA GLY A 113 -3.84 15.54 12.25
C GLY A 113 -5.09 15.36 11.37
N ASN A 114 -5.85 16.48 11.27
CA ASN A 114 -7.12 16.51 10.55
C ASN A 114 -7.03 17.26 9.20
N ASP A 115 -5.84 17.51 8.70
CA ASP A 115 -5.65 18.06 7.37
C ASP A 115 -5.85 17.00 6.28
N LEU A 116 -5.85 17.43 5.04
CA LEU A 116 -6.12 16.53 3.92
C LEU A 116 -5.05 15.44 3.79
N ILE A 117 -3.78 15.79 3.95
CA ILE A 117 -2.65 14.85 3.83
C ILE A 117 -2.70 13.81 4.95
N GLY A 118 -2.93 14.24 6.20
CA GLY A 118 -3.11 13.32 7.32
C GLY A 118 -4.26 12.34 7.11
N ASN A 119 -5.38 12.83 6.56
CA ASN A 119 -6.53 11.99 6.25
C ASN A 119 -6.24 10.97 5.12
N LEU A 120 -5.46 11.32 4.09
CA LEU A 120 -5.03 10.40 3.05
C LEU A 120 -4.16 9.28 3.64
N GLN A 121 -3.21 9.63 4.51
CA GLN A 121 -2.35 8.64 5.17
C GLN A 121 -3.14 7.67 6.06
N VAL A 122 -4.08 8.20 6.87
CA VAL A 122 -4.96 7.36 7.72
C VAL A 122 -5.81 6.43 6.87
N SER A 123 -6.35 6.92 5.75
CA SER A 123 -7.13 6.13 4.81
C SER A 123 -6.29 5.01 4.18
N GLN A 124 -5.07 5.30 3.74
CA GLN A 124 -4.14 4.30 3.20
C GLN A 124 -3.83 3.20 4.23
N ASN A 125 -3.49 3.57 5.46
CA ASN A 125 -3.23 2.62 6.53
C ASN A 125 -4.44 1.72 6.81
N ASP A 126 -5.64 2.29 6.76
CA ASP A 126 -6.88 1.54 6.99
C ASP A 126 -7.19 0.54 5.86
N ILE A 127 -6.92 0.92 4.60
CA ILE A 127 -7.03 0.03 3.43
C ILE A 127 -6.04 -1.12 3.54
N PHE A 128 -4.81 -0.87 3.98
CA PHE A 128 -3.81 -1.91 4.18
C PHE A 128 -4.28 -2.93 5.22
N ARG A 129 -4.84 -2.48 6.35
CA ARG A 129 -5.44 -3.37 7.36
C ARG A 129 -6.61 -4.19 6.81
N LEU A 130 -7.46 -3.60 5.96
CA LEU A 130 -8.52 -4.33 5.27
C LEU A 130 -7.96 -5.43 4.36
N CYS A 131 -6.94 -5.10 3.57
CA CYS A 131 -6.28 -6.03 2.67
C CYS A 131 -5.63 -7.20 3.43
N GLU A 132 -4.91 -6.91 4.51
CA GLU A 132 -4.31 -7.93 5.40
C GLU A 132 -5.36 -8.84 6.01
N ARG A 133 -6.49 -8.29 6.47
CA ARG A 133 -7.60 -9.10 7.00
C ARG A 133 -8.22 -9.99 5.94
N ALA A 134 -8.43 -9.46 4.73
CA ALA A 134 -8.92 -10.25 3.61
C ALA A 134 -7.96 -11.40 3.28
N ASN A 135 -6.65 -11.15 3.24
CA ASN A 135 -5.62 -12.17 3.05
C ASN A 135 -5.73 -13.29 4.09
N ALA A 136 -5.83 -12.92 5.38
CA ALA A 136 -5.94 -13.89 6.47
C ALA A 136 -7.21 -14.75 6.36
N LEU A 137 -8.35 -14.15 6.01
CA LEU A 137 -9.61 -14.91 5.84
C LEU A 137 -9.58 -15.83 4.62
N GLU A 138 -8.93 -15.40 3.52
CA GLU A 138 -8.72 -16.23 2.33
C GLU A 138 -7.79 -17.41 2.62
N GLU A 139 -6.74 -17.19 3.41
CA GLU A 139 -5.84 -18.26 3.88
C GLU A 139 -6.60 -19.28 4.75
N TYR A 140 -7.41 -18.83 5.72
CA TYR A 140 -8.23 -19.73 6.54
C TYR A 140 -9.23 -20.51 5.69
N LEU A 141 -9.84 -19.88 4.68
CA LEU A 141 -10.74 -20.55 3.76
C LEU A 141 -10.01 -21.63 2.94
N SER A 142 -8.78 -21.41 2.52
CA SER A 142 -7.96 -22.43 1.85
C SER A 142 -7.70 -23.62 2.76
N LEU A 143 -7.27 -23.37 4.02
CA LEU A 143 -7.02 -24.42 4.99
C LEU A 143 -8.25 -25.34 5.25
N VAL A 144 -9.45 -24.75 5.28
CA VAL A 144 -10.69 -25.50 5.48
C VAL A 144 -11.11 -26.28 4.22
N ASN A 145 -10.77 -25.81 3.04
CA ASN A 145 -11.08 -26.51 1.79
C ASN A 145 -10.15 -27.70 1.52
N ASP A 146 -8.95 -27.71 2.12
CA ASP A 146 -7.93 -28.76 1.95
C ASP A 146 -8.11 -29.93 2.96
N GLN A 147 -9.07 -29.84 3.87
CA GLN A 147 -9.45 -30.89 4.85
C GLN A 147 -10.57 -31.78 4.31
#